data_f5be65e7248d6d3cdab4e612473cb98a
#
_entry.id   f5be65e7248d6d3cdab4e612473cb98a
#
_cell.length_a   1.000
_cell.length_b   1.000
_cell.length_c   1.000
_cell.angle_alpha   90.00
_cell.angle_beta   90.00
_cell.angle_gamma   90.00
#
_symmetry.space_group_name_H-M   'P 1'
#
loop_
_entity.id
_entity.type
_entity.pdbx_description
1 polymer ?
#
loop_
_entity_poly.entity_id
_entity_poly.type
_entity_poly.pdbx_seq_one_letter_code
_entity_poly.pdbx_strand_id
1 'polypeptide(L)'
;IGNPEKAIYADQNYSYSQEDLEVFRILSLDNSYNKTVMNELKQVEKNLEIVQDMKFPEEVPVLNFVSEDNCEIFPEWEKLHRSVLSDNQENRLVMLKGGHYLHFEQKERINYYVVKFIN
;
A
#
# COMPACT_ATOMS: atom_id res chain seq x y z
N ILE A 1 1.82 14.50 20.87
CA ILE A 1 1.62 13.02 20.88
C ILE A 1 0.26 12.81 20.23
N GLY A 2 0.25 12.26 19.01
CA GLY A 2 -0.97 12.03 18.24
C GLY A 2 -1.94 11.08 18.97
N ASN A 3 -3.23 11.19 18.67
CA ASN A 3 -4.22 10.27 19.21
C ASN A 3 -3.90 8.84 18.75
N PRO A 4 -3.56 7.90 19.65
CA PRO A 4 -3.21 6.53 19.28
C PRO A 4 -4.35 5.79 18.54
N GLU A 5 -5.61 6.19 18.74
CA GLU A 5 -6.76 5.62 18.01
C GLU A 5 -6.71 5.93 16.49
N LYS A 6 -6.04 7.03 16.09
CA LYS A 6 -5.85 7.36 14.67
C LYS A 6 -4.72 6.57 14.01
N ALA A 7 -3.90 5.88 14.79
CA ALA A 7 -2.83 5.03 14.28
C ALA A 7 -3.28 3.58 13.99
N ILE A 8 -4.52 3.23 14.33
CA ILE A 8 -5.08 1.92 14.03
C ILE A 8 -5.64 1.96 12.61
N TYR A 9 -4.88 1.47 11.67
CA TYR A 9 -5.31 1.27 10.28
C TYR A 9 -6.19 0.02 10.17
N ALA A 10 -7.38 0.10 10.78
CA ALA A 10 -8.38 -0.95 10.69
C ALA A 10 -9.33 -0.66 9.52
N ASP A 11 -9.87 -1.70 8.90
CA ASP A 11 -10.92 -1.55 7.88
C ASP A 11 -12.14 -0.84 8.48
N GLN A 12 -12.43 0.37 8.03
CA GLN A 12 -13.54 1.20 8.51
C GLN A 12 -14.91 0.57 8.20
N ASN A 13 -14.96 -0.38 7.27
CA ASN A 13 -16.17 -1.07 6.85
C ASN A 13 -16.39 -2.39 7.59
N TYR A 14 -15.50 -2.75 8.52
CA TYR A 14 -15.59 -3.95 9.33
C TYR A 14 -15.84 -3.60 10.80
N SER A 15 -16.77 -4.32 11.44
CA SER A 15 -17.06 -4.16 12.85
C SER A 15 -16.14 -5.04 13.69
N TYR A 16 -15.08 -4.45 14.22
CA TYR A 16 -14.17 -5.14 15.14
C TYR A 16 -14.79 -5.27 16.54
N SER A 17 -14.49 -6.35 17.23
CA SER A 17 -14.82 -6.48 18.65
C SER A 17 -13.98 -5.48 19.49
N GLN A 18 -14.45 -5.16 20.69
CA GLN A 18 -13.67 -4.32 21.61
C GLN A 18 -12.34 -4.97 21.99
N GLU A 19 -12.31 -6.30 22.05
CA GLU A 19 -11.09 -7.07 22.32
C GLU A 19 -10.08 -6.93 21.16
N ASP A 20 -10.53 -7.04 19.90
CA ASP A 20 -9.67 -6.82 18.73
C ASP A 20 -9.08 -5.42 18.70
N LEU A 21 -9.91 -4.41 18.97
CA LEU A 21 -9.47 -3.01 18.99
C LEU A 21 -8.43 -2.76 20.10
N GLU A 22 -8.60 -3.37 21.26
CA GLU A 22 -7.65 -3.25 22.35
C GLU A 22 -6.33 -3.97 22.03
N VAL A 23 -6.39 -5.14 21.40
CA VAL A 23 -5.18 -5.85 20.89
C VAL A 23 -4.45 -4.98 19.87
N PHE A 24 -5.14 -4.40 18.90
CA PHE A 24 -4.53 -3.49 17.92
C PHE A 24 -3.89 -2.28 18.59
N ARG A 25 -4.58 -1.71 19.59
CA ARG A 25 -4.05 -0.56 20.34
C ARG A 25 -2.74 -0.91 21.05
N ILE A 26 -2.71 -2.03 21.77
CA ILE A 26 -1.53 -2.50 22.50
C ILE A 26 -0.37 -2.77 21.51
N LEU A 27 -0.62 -3.54 20.45
CA LEU A 27 0.40 -3.87 19.45
C LEU A 27 0.94 -2.62 18.75
N SER A 28 0.09 -1.64 18.46
CA SER A 28 0.51 -0.39 17.85
C SER A 28 1.38 0.43 18.79
N LEU A 29 1.06 0.49 20.08
CA LEU A 29 1.86 1.21 21.07
C LEU A 29 3.23 0.55 21.31
N ASP A 30 3.24 -0.77 21.47
CA ASP A 30 4.46 -1.53 21.77
C ASP A 30 5.43 -1.58 20.57
N ASN A 31 4.89 -1.59 19.34
CA ASN A 31 5.72 -1.71 18.15
C ASN A 31 6.03 -0.36 17.49
N SER A 32 5.28 0.69 17.82
CA SER A 32 5.59 2.04 17.31
C SER A 32 6.97 2.49 17.82
N TYR A 33 7.81 2.90 16.87
CA TYR A 33 9.17 3.41 17.18
C TYR A 33 10.10 2.44 17.92
N ASN A 34 9.82 1.15 17.88
CA ASN A 34 10.76 0.17 18.41
C ASN A 34 12.08 0.20 17.59
N LYS A 35 13.11 -0.48 18.10
CA LYS A 35 14.46 -0.45 17.49
C LYS A 35 14.45 -0.92 16.01
N THR A 36 13.60 -1.90 15.67
CA THR A 36 13.48 -2.41 14.30
C THR A 36 12.91 -1.35 13.39
N VAL A 37 11.75 -0.78 13.73
CA VAL A 37 11.10 0.30 12.97
C VAL A 37 12.04 1.50 12.80
N MET A 38 12.74 1.90 13.86
CA MET A 38 13.70 3.00 13.78
C MET A 38 14.91 2.68 12.90
N ASN A 39 15.36 1.42 12.85
CA ASN A 39 16.43 1.02 11.94
C ASN A 39 15.94 0.98 10.48
N GLU A 40 14.72 0.51 10.23
CA GLU A 40 14.10 0.55 8.90
C GLU A 40 14.00 1.99 8.39
N LEU A 41 13.48 2.90 9.21
CA LEU A 41 13.38 4.33 8.85
C LEU A 41 14.75 4.94 8.48
N LYS A 42 15.82 4.57 9.19
CA LYS A 42 17.18 5.03 8.87
C LYS A 42 17.72 4.49 7.54
N GLN A 43 17.18 3.39 7.05
CA GLN A 43 17.61 2.77 5.79
C GLN A 43 16.74 3.21 4.59
N VAL A 44 15.64 3.95 4.82
CA VAL A 44 14.67 4.32 3.76
C VAL A 44 15.37 5.05 2.62
N GLU A 45 16.17 6.09 2.91
CA GLU A 45 16.85 6.87 1.88
C GLU A 45 17.76 5.97 1.02
N LYS A 46 18.62 5.19 1.67
CA LYS A 46 19.51 4.25 0.99
C LYS A 46 18.76 3.19 0.18
N ASN A 47 17.66 2.67 0.72
CA ASN A 47 16.85 1.68 0.00
C ASN A 47 16.17 2.31 -1.22
N LEU A 48 15.69 3.55 -1.11
CA LEU A 48 15.12 4.29 -2.25
C LEU A 48 16.16 4.54 -3.35
N GLU A 49 17.39 4.90 -2.99
CA GLU A 49 18.50 5.05 -3.95
C GLU A 49 18.78 3.74 -4.73
N ILE A 50 18.69 2.60 -4.05
CA ILE A 50 18.93 1.29 -4.68
C ILE A 50 17.80 0.92 -5.65
N VAL A 51 16.54 1.22 -5.31
CA VAL A 51 15.37 0.73 -6.07
C VAL A 51 14.83 1.73 -7.09
N GLN A 52 15.31 2.98 -7.10
CA GLN A 52 14.74 4.06 -7.92
C GLN A 52 14.67 3.76 -9.42
N ASP A 53 15.63 2.97 -9.93
CA ASP A 53 15.71 2.61 -11.36
C ASP A 53 15.30 1.14 -11.62
N MET A 54 14.82 0.44 -10.59
CA MET A 54 14.40 -0.95 -10.73
C MET A 54 13.02 -1.05 -11.39
N LYS A 55 12.87 -2.06 -12.24
CA LYS A 55 11.59 -2.47 -12.83
C LYS A 55 11.29 -3.92 -12.49
N PHE A 56 10.02 -4.28 -12.56
CA PHE A 56 9.65 -5.68 -12.54
C PHE A 56 10.24 -6.42 -13.75
N PRO A 57 10.66 -7.70 -13.59
CA PRO A 57 11.14 -8.51 -14.70
C PRO A 57 10.11 -8.60 -15.85
N GLU A 58 10.58 -8.62 -17.10
CA GLU A 58 9.69 -8.63 -18.27
C GLU A 58 8.83 -9.89 -18.35
N GLU A 59 9.32 -11.01 -17.82
CA GLU A 59 8.60 -12.29 -17.76
C GLU A 59 7.52 -12.36 -16.66
N VAL A 60 7.44 -11.34 -15.80
CA VAL A 60 6.48 -11.31 -14.70
C VAL A 60 5.36 -10.33 -15.00
N PRO A 61 4.13 -10.81 -15.28
CA PRO A 61 2.98 -9.93 -15.41
C PRO A 61 2.66 -9.24 -14.08
N VAL A 62 2.37 -7.95 -14.14
CA VAL A 62 2.10 -7.13 -12.96
C VAL A 62 0.71 -6.53 -13.01
N LEU A 63 -0.06 -6.74 -11.96
CA LEU A 63 -1.31 -6.01 -11.71
C LEU A 63 -1.07 -4.96 -10.62
N ASN A 64 -1.06 -3.70 -11.02
CA ASN A 64 -0.78 -2.57 -10.13
C ASN A 64 -2.07 -1.78 -9.85
N PHE A 65 -2.38 -1.54 -8.59
CA PHE A 65 -3.49 -0.70 -8.16
C PHE A 65 -2.97 0.66 -7.69
N VAL A 66 -3.55 1.73 -8.20
CA VAL A 66 -3.13 3.10 -7.91
C VAL A 66 -4.30 3.89 -7.34
N SER A 67 -4.05 4.60 -6.25
CA SER A 67 -5.00 5.47 -5.59
C SER A 67 -5.23 6.75 -6.41
N GLU A 68 -6.48 7.04 -6.78
CA GLU A 68 -6.87 8.31 -7.41
C GLU A 68 -6.62 9.49 -6.45
N ASP A 69 -6.97 9.35 -5.17
CA ASP A 69 -6.80 10.42 -4.18
C ASP A 69 -5.30 10.77 -3.98
N ASN A 70 -4.42 9.76 -4.04
CA ASN A 70 -2.97 10.01 -4.00
C ASN A 70 -2.48 10.76 -5.26
N CYS A 71 -3.07 10.49 -6.43
CA CYS A 71 -2.74 11.21 -7.66
C CYS A 71 -3.17 12.69 -7.61
N GLU A 72 -4.26 13.01 -6.91
CA GLU A 72 -4.68 14.39 -6.68
C GLU A 72 -3.68 15.16 -5.79
N ILE A 73 -3.10 14.49 -4.79
CA ILE A 73 -2.13 15.07 -3.86
C ILE A 73 -0.72 15.13 -4.50
N PHE A 74 -0.36 14.07 -5.24
CA PHE A 74 0.95 13.90 -5.87
C PHE A 74 0.77 13.61 -7.37
N PRO A 75 0.78 14.63 -8.25
CA PRO A 75 0.52 14.46 -9.67
C PRO A 75 1.43 13.45 -10.40
N GLU A 76 2.65 13.24 -9.91
CA GLU A 76 3.59 12.24 -10.47
C GLU A 76 3.31 10.80 -9.95
N TRP A 77 2.34 10.60 -9.07
CA TRP A 77 2.09 9.30 -8.42
C TRP A 77 1.82 8.18 -9.42
N GLU A 78 0.91 8.41 -10.37
CA GLU A 78 0.63 7.44 -11.44
C GLU A 78 1.88 7.15 -12.29
N LYS A 79 2.63 8.18 -12.66
CA LYS A 79 3.85 8.04 -13.46
C LYS A 79 4.91 7.21 -12.74
N LEU A 80 5.09 7.38 -11.43
CA LEU A 80 5.97 6.56 -10.62
C LEU A 80 5.54 5.08 -10.63
N HIS A 81 4.25 4.81 -10.49
CA HIS A 81 3.72 3.45 -10.58
C HIS A 81 3.89 2.83 -11.96
N ARG A 82 3.82 3.62 -13.03
CA ARG A 82 4.10 3.15 -14.40
C ARG A 82 5.57 2.90 -14.65
N SER A 83 6.45 3.70 -14.05
CA SER A 83 7.90 3.59 -14.30
C SER A 83 8.52 2.29 -13.82
N VAL A 84 7.93 1.62 -12.83
CA VAL A 84 8.39 0.33 -12.32
C VAL A 84 7.92 -0.87 -13.15
N LEU A 85 6.98 -0.64 -14.09
CA LEU A 85 6.51 -1.69 -14.99
C LEU A 85 7.49 -1.92 -16.14
N SER A 86 7.70 -3.17 -16.49
CA SER A 86 8.41 -3.59 -17.70
C SER A 86 7.51 -3.45 -18.94
N ASP A 87 8.06 -3.80 -20.12
CA ASP A 87 7.30 -3.80 -21.38
C ASP A 87 6.41 -5.05 -21.57
N ASN A 88 6.12 -5.79 -20.49
CA ASN A 88 5.22 -6.94 -20.54
C ASN A 88 3.80 -6.50 -20.91
N GLN A 89 3.25 -7.09 -22.00
CA GLN A 89 1.93 -6.72 -22.53
C GLN A 89 0.76 -7.12 -21.62
N GLU A 90 0.99 -8.03 -20.69
CA GLU A 90 0.01 -8.47 -19.70
C GLU A 90 -0.03 -7.56 -18.47
N ASN A 91 0.89 -6.62 -18.35
CA ASN A 91 0.86 -5.63 -17.28
C ASN A 91 -0.44 -4.82 -17.30
N ARG A 92 -1.01 -4.63 -16.13
CA ARG A 92 -2.23 -3.82 -15.93
C ARG A 92 -2.00 -2.82 -14.81
N LEU A 93 -2.41 -1.59 -15.05
CA LEU A 93 -2.52 -0.58 -14.00
C LEU A 93 -3.98 -0.17 -13.89
N VAL A 94 -4.53 -0.28 -12.69
CA VAL A 94 -5.94 0.00 -12.38
C VAL A 94 -6.01 1.15 -11.39
N MET A 95 -6.62 2.26 -11.83
CA MET A 95 -6.92 3.39 -10.96
C MET A 95 -8.16 3.05 -10.12
N LEU A 96 -8.07 3.28 -8.82
CA LEU A 96 -9.17 3.08 -7.89
C LEU A 96 -9.36 4.32 -7.02
N LYS A 97 -10.62 4.73 -6.85
CA LYS A 97 -10.97 5.80 -5.93
C LYS A 97 -10.71 5.35 -4.48
N GLY A 98 -10.09 6.20 -3.70
CA GLY A 98 -9.76 5.95 -2.30
C GLY A 98 -8.33 6.37 -1.96
N GLY A 99 -8.01 6.37 -0.67
CA GLY A 99 -6.73 6.79 -0.15
C GLY A 99 -5.62 5.75 -0.31
N HIS A 100 -4.54 5.94 0.43
CA HIS A 100 -3.34 5.10 0.35
C HIS A 100 -3.60 3.61 0.63
N TYR A 101 -4.58 3.30 1.46
CA TYR A 101 -4.91 1.94 1.88
C TYR A 101 -6.09 1.37 1.08
N LEU A 102 -6.00 1.36 -0.24
CA LEU A 102 -7.03 0.88 -1.18
C LEU A 102 -7.61 -0.49 -0.82
N HIS A 103 -6.82 -1.38 -0.26
CA HIS A 103 -7.26 -2.74 0.11
C HIS A 103 -8.33 -2.76 1.21
N PHE A 104 -8.43 -1.71 2.03
CA PHE A 104 -9.55 -1.57 2.97
C PHE A 104 -10.81 -1.02 2.31
N GLU A 105 -10.64 -0.04 1.41
CA GLU A 105 -11.76 0.69 0.81
C GLU A 105 -12.33 -0.01 -0.43
N GLN A 106 -11.48 -0.70 -1.20
CA GLN A 106 -11.80 -1.23 -2.53
C GLN A 106 -11.61 -2.75 -2.63
N LYS A 107 -11.68 -3.47 -1.50
CA LYS A 107 -11.39 -4.91 -1.43
C LYS A 107 -12.14 -5.76 -2.48
N GLU A 108 -13.41 -5.46 -2.74
CA GLU A 108 -14.23 -6.20 -3.69
C GLU A 108 -13.79 -5.94 -5.14
N ARG A 109 -13.48 -4.69 -5.47
CA ARG A 109 -12.95 -4.33 -6.80
C ARG A 109 -11.57 -4.91 -7.03
N ILE A 110 -10.69 -4.83 -6.02
CA ILE A 110 -9.36 -5.44 -6.08
C ILE A 110 -9.49 -6.94 -6.32
N ASN A 111 -10.32 -7.64 -5.54
CA ASN A 111 -10.57 -9.07 -5.71
C ASN A 111 -11.07 -9.41 -7.12
N TYR A 112 -12.02 -8.65 -7.65
CA TYR A 112 -12.52 -8.81 -9.02
C TYR A 112 -11.39 -8.74 -10.06
N TYR A 113 -10.53 -7.71 -9.98
CA TYR A 113 -9.44 -7.55 -10.93
C TYR A 113 -8.35 -8.63 -10.76
N VAL A 114 -8.04 -9.03 -9.52
CA VAL A 114 -7.09 -10.12 -9.25
C VAL A 114 -7.57 -11.42 -9.88
N VAL A 115 -8.82 -11.83 -9.60
CA VAL A 115 -9.39 -13.06 -10.17
C VAL A 115 -9.36 -13.02 -11.70
N LYS A 116 -9.68 -11.87 -12.31
CA LYS A 116 -9.66 -11.72 -13.78
C LYS A 116 -8.24 -11.70 -14.36
N PHE A 117 -7.26 -11.30 -13.59
CA PHE A 117 -5.87 -11.22 -14.02
C PHE A 117 -5.15 -12.57 -13.99
N ILE A 118 -5.52 -13.46 -13.06
CA ILE A 118 -4.90 -14.78 -12.90
C ILE A 118 -5.60 -15.90 -13.69
N ASN A 119 -6.79 -15.65 -14.29
CA ASN A 119 -7.54 -16.59 -15.15
C ASN A 119 -7.48 -16.20 -16.62
#